data_666a326371079a48fa9c1daa7417cbb7
#
_entry.id   666a326371079a48fa9c1daa7417cbb7
#
_cell.length_a   1.000
_cell.length_b   1.000
_cell.length_c   1.000
_cell.angle_alpha   90.00
_cell.angle_beta   90.00
_cell.angle_gamma   90.00
#
_symmetry.space_group_name_H-M   'P 1'
#
loop_
_entity.id
_entity.type
_entity.pdbx_description
1 polymer ?
#
loop_
_entity_poly.entity_id
_entity_poly.type
_entity_poly.pdbx_seq_one_letter_code
_entity_poly.pdbx_strand_id
1 'polypeptide(L)'
;MDHVDSKFIGLISPKLQKFKRVKPDLYNFRCPICGDSKKNKSKTRGYLYAVKTNVNFKCHNCGASMSLNNFLKTVDPYVHKQYTFEKFKDGHTGRNFVAEEPKFKFEPPKFKPKLDLPKASENQIAKQYLEKRNINP
;
A
#
# COMPACT_ATOMS: atom_id res chain seq x y z
N MET A 1 -2.92 -6.54 -1.59
CA MET A 1 -1.47 -6.82 -1.38
C MET A 1 -0.83 -5.60 -0.74
N ASP A 2 -0.06 -5.79 0.31
CA ASP A 2 0.63 -4.75 1.06
C ASP A 2 1.87 -4.24 0.29
N HIS A 3 2.31 -2.99 0.58
CA HIS A 3 3.50 -2.40 -0.05
C HIS A 3 4.78 -3.18 0.28
N VAL A 4 4.88 -3.72 1.51
CA VAL A 4 6.01 -4.58 1.93
C VAL A 4 6.04 -5.84 1.06
N ASP A 5 4.91 -6.51 0.86
CA ASP A 5 4.83 -7.70 0.00
C ASP A 5 5.30 -7.39 -1.43
N SER A 6 4.82 -6.30 -2.01
CA SER A 6 5.21 -5.85 -3.36
C SER A 6 6.71 -5.61 -3.47
N LYS A 7 7.29 -4.94 -2.47
CA LYS A 7 8.73 -4.65 -2.41
C LYS A 7 9.56 -5.93 -2.40
N PHE A 8 9.20 -6.89 -1.55
CA PHE A 8 9.96 -8.13 -1.41
C PHE A 8 9.75 -9.09 -2.58
N ILE A 9 8.59 -9.09 -3.23
CA ILE A 9 8.39 -9.79 -4.51
C ILE A 9 9.32 -9.18 -5.58
N GLY A 10 9.44 -7.86 -5.64
CA GLY A 10 10.40 -7.18 -6.52
C GLY A 10 11.86 -7.57 -6.25
N LEU A 11 12.25 -7.64 -4.97
CA LEU A 11 13.61 -8.03 -4.57
C LEU A 11 13.95 -9.48 -4.92
N ILE A 12 12.99 -10.40 -4.86
CA ILE A 12 13.22 -11.80 -5.17
C ILE A 12 13.06 -12.12 -6.65
N SER A 13 12.43 -11.26 -7.42
CA SER A 13 12.14 -11.48 -8.85
C SER A 13 13.35 -11.86 -9.70
N PRO A 14 14.57 -11.30 -9.50
CA PRO A 14 15.76 -11.69 -10.27
C PRO A 14 16.19 -13.13 -10.02
N LYS A 15 15.83 -13.71 -8.87
CA LYS A 15 16.14 -15.10 -8.49
C LYS A 15 15.13 -16.12 -9.05
N LEU A 16 14.00 -15.63 -9.55
CA LEU A 16 12.92 -16.44 -10.11
C LEU A 16 13.03 -16.49 -11.63
N GLN A 17 13.16 -17.70 -12.16
CA GLN A 17 13.25 -17.88 -13.62
C GLN A 17 11.93 -17.52 -14.31
N LYS A 18 12.02 -16.74 -15.40
CA LYS A 18 10.87 -16.32 -16.22
C LYS A 18 9.78 -15.61 -15.43
N PHE A 19 10.19 -14.80 -14.46
CA PHE A 19 9.27 -13.99 -13.67
C PHE A 19 8.56 -12.97 -14.55
N LYS A 20 7.23 -12.92 -14.45
CA LYS A 20 6.40 -11.92 -15.12
C LYS A 20 5.18 -11.56 -14.29
N ARG A 21 4.76 -10.31 -14.35
CA ARG A 21 3.50 -9.85 -13.78
C ARG A 21 2.39 -10.09 -14.81
N VAL A 22 1.41 -10.90 -14.46
CA VAL A 22 0.27 -11.24 -15.34
C VAL A 22 -0.87 -10.24 -15.16
N LYS A 23 -1.16 -9.91 -13.89
CA LYS A 23 -2.18 -8.94 -13.47
C LYS A 23 -1.64 -8.17 -12.25
N PRO A 24 -2.29 -7.05 -11.85
CA PRO A 24 -2.08 -6.53 -10.51
C PRO A 24 -2.25 -7.67 -9.51
N ASP A 25 -1.34 -7.80 -8.57
CA ASP A 25 -1.38 -8.84 -7.52
C ASP A 25 -1.31 -10.31 -7.99
N LEU A 26 -0.90 -10.55 -9.25
CA LEU A 26 -0.70 -11.89 -9.80
C LEU A 26 0.60 -11.96 -10.59
N TYR A 27 1.51 -12.81 -10.13
CA TYR A 27 2.81 -13.05 -10.75
C TYR A 27 2.93 -14.51 -11.16
N ASN A 28 3.61 -14.76 -12.28
CA ASN A 28 3.88 -16.08 -12.81
C ASN A 28 5.37 -16.26 -13.05
N PHE A 29 5.90 -17.42 -12.72
CA PHE A 29 7.30 -17.74 -12.88
C PHE A 29 7.51 -19.26 -12.89
N ARG A 30 8.72 -19.68 -13.19
CA ARG A 30 9.11 -21.07 -13.10
C ARG A 30 9.29 -21.48 -11.63
N CYS A 31 8.65 -22.54 -11.19
CA CYS A 31 8.69 -22.96 -9.78
C CYS A 31 10.13 -23.23 -9.33
N PRO A 32 10.64 -22.59 -8.27
CA PRO A 32 11.98 -22.82 -7.76
C PRO A 32 12.10 -24.11 -6.96
N ILE A 33 10.98 -24.71 -6.53
CA ILE A 33 10.93 -25.91 -5.69
C ILE A 33 11.09 -27.16 -6.53
N CYS A 34 10.24 -27.34 -7.55
CA CYS A 34 10.27 -28.51 -8.44
C CYS A 34 11.04 -28.28 -9.74
N GLY A 35 11.50 -27.07 -10.01
CA GLY A 35 12.12 -26.69 -11.28
C GLY A 35 11.19 -26.72 -12.47
N ASP A 36 9.86 -26.90 -12.24
CA ASP A 36 8.84 -27.03 -13.28
C ASP A 36 9.09 -28.21 -14.23
N SER A 37 8.68 -28.15 -15.49
CA SER A 37 8.90 -29.23 -16.44
C SER A 37 10.35 -29.41 -16.85
N LYS A 38 10.92 -30.59 -16.68
CA LYS A 38 12.26 -30.94 -17.16
C LYS A 38 12.34 -30.98 -18.68
N LYS A 39 11.26 -31.44 -19.35
CA LYS A 39 11.18 -31.57 -20.81
C LYS A 39 10.94 -30.23 -21.50
N ASN A 40 10.15 -29.37 -20.92
CA ASN A 40 9.79 -28.09 -21.51
C ASN A 40 10.22 -26.92 -20.60
N LYS A 41 11.35 -26.31 -20.96
CA LYS A 41 11.91 -25.17 -20.22
C LYS A 41 11.10 -23.87 -20.34
N SER A 42 10.12 -23.80 -21.24
CA SER A 42 9.28 -22.61 -21.39
C SER A 42 8.07 -22.58 -20.45
N LYS A 43 7.69 -23.71 -19.85
CA LYS A 43 6.56 -23.76 -18.92
C LYS A 43 6.85 -23.05 -17.60
N THR A 44 5.88 -22.26 -17.15
CA THR A 44 5.89 -21.52 -15.89
C THR A 44 4.59 -21.79 -15.15
N ARG A 45 4.65 -22.58 -14.08
CA ARG A 45 3.49 -23.02 -13.30
C ARG A 45 3.53 -22.59 -11.84
N GLY A 46 4.51 -21.82 -11.45
CA GLY A 46 4.56 -21.15 -10.16
C GLY A 46 3.82 -19.81 -10.21
N TYR A 47 3.02 -19.54 -9.22
CA TYR A 47 2.23 -18.32 -9.10
C TYR A 47 2.36 -17.72 -7.69
N LEU A 48 2.51 -16.40 -7.63
CA LEU A 48 2.25 -15.61 -6.44
C LEU A 48 0.98 -14.80 -6.68
N TYR A 49 0.04 -14.89 -5.77
CA TYR A 49 -1.26 -14.23 -5.88
C TYR A 49 -1.72 -13.69 -4.53
N ALA A 50 -2.38 -12.54 -4.56
CA ALA A 50 -2.94 -11.95 -3.36
C ALA A 50 -4.29 -12.56 -3.01
N VAL A 51 -4.48 -12.85 -1.73
CA VAL A 51 -5.76 -13.24 -1.13
C VAL A 51 -6.02 -12.30 0.04
N LYS A 52 -6.95 -11.38 -0.13
CA LYS A 52 -7.18 -10.28 0.82
C LYS A 52 -5.89 -9.47 1.02
N THR A 53 -5.35 -9.43 2.22
CA THR A 53 -4.11 -8.73 2.57
C THR A 53 -2.85 -9.57 2.41
N ASN A 54 -3.00 -10.89 2.28
CA ASN A 54 -1.87 -11.83 2.24
C ASN A 54 -1.52 -12.22 0.81
N VAL A 55 -0.27 -12.62 0.60
CA VAL A 55 0.20 -13.20 -0.66
C VAL A 55 0.55 -14.66 -0.44
N ASN A 56 0.08 -15.50 -1.35
CA ASN A 56 0.32 -16.94 -1.33
C ASN A 56 1.06 -17.37 -2.60
N PHE A 57 1.89 -18.39 -2.44
CA PHE A 57 2.52 -19.12 -3.53
C PHE A 57 1.75 -20.41 -3.81
N LYS A 58 1.60 -20.75 -5.07
CA LYS A 58 1.12 -22.06 -5.51
C LYS A 58 1.81 -22.48 -6.80
N CYS A 59 2.21 -23.76 -6.85
CA CYS A 59 2.71 -24.38 -8.07
C CYS A 59 1.71 -25.43 -8.57
N HIS A 60 1.29 -25.30 -9.82
CA HIS A 60 0.38 -26.27 -10.46
C HIS A 60 1.08 -27.53 -10.98
N ASN A 61 2.41 -27.61 -10.88
CA ASN A 61 3.17 -28.81 -11.27
C ASN A 61 3.40 -29.75 -10.09
N CYS A 62 3.96 -29.25 -8.99
CA CYS A 62 4.23 -30.07 -7.80
C CYS A 62 3.16 -29.98 -6.70
N GLY A 63 2.18 -29.09 -6.86
CA GLY A 63 1.12 -28.87 -5.87
C GLY A 63 1.55 -28.12 -4.63
N ALA A 64 2.80 -27.67 -4.53
CA ALA A 64 3.29 -26.89 -3.40
C ALA A 64 2.47 -25.60 -3.24
N SER A 65 2.00 -25.35 -2.02
CA SER A 65 1.24 -24.17 -1.65
C SER A 65 1.72 -23.65 -0.30
N MET A 66 2.03 -22.37 -0.22
CA MET A 66 2.54 -21.76 1.01
C MET A 66 2.35 -20.23 1.01
N SER A 67 2.45 -19.63 2.20
CA SER A 67 2.45 -18.18 2.32
C SER A 67 3.73 -17.56 1.72
N LEU A 68 3.68 -16.26 1.39
CA LEU A 68 4.86 -15.52 0.93
C LEU A 68 6.02 -15.63 1.92
N ASN A 69 5.76 -15.58 3.21
CA ASN A 69 6.77 -15.72 4.26
C ASN A 69 7.55 -17.04 4.13
N ASN A 70 6.85 -18.16 4.01
CA ASN A 70 7.48 -19.48 3.85
C ASN A 70 8.17 -19.63 2.48
N PHE A 71 7.60 -19.04 1.44
CA PHE A 71 8.19 -19.02 0.11
C PHE A 71 9.53 -18.28 0.09
N LEU A 72 9.58 -17.09 0.69
CA LEU A 72 10.83 -16.33 0.82
C LEU A 72 11.89 -17.10 1.63
N LYS A 73 11.48 -17.75 2.72
CA LYS A 73 12.38 -18.59 3.51
C LYS A 73 12.99 -19.73 2.69
N THR A 74 12.23 -20.32 1.79
CA THR A 74 12.70 -21.42 0.95
C THR A 74 13.62 -20.95 -0.17
N VAL A 75 13.34 -19.78 -0.78
CA VAL A 75 14.09 -19.27 -1.92
C VAL A 75 15.33 -18.49 -1.48
N ASP A 76 15.18 -17.63 -0.50
CA ASP A 76 16.25 -16.79 0.03
C ASP A 76 16.07 -16.46 1.51
N PRO A 77 16.76 -17.16 2.39
CA PRO A 77 16.68 -16.91 3.84
C PRO A 77 17.09 -15.49 4.27
N TYR A 78 18.00 -14.85 3.53
CA TYR A 78 18.42 -13.48 3.83
C TYR A 78 17.31 -12.48 3.57
N VAL A 79 16.68 -12.56 2.40
CA VAL A 79 15.51 -11.73 2.04
C VAL A 79 14.36 -12.00 3.00
N HIS A 80 14.17 -13.26 3.41
CA HIS A 80 13.17 -13.63 4.41
C HIS A 80 13.37 -12.93 5.76
N LYS A 81 14.60 -12.83 6.26
CA LYS A 81 14.89 -12.12 7.52
C LYS A 81 14.54 -10.63 7.41
N GLN A 82 14.90 -10.01 6.31
CA GLN A 82 14.55 -8.60 6.07
C GLN A 82 13.03 -8.40 5.96
N TYR A 83 12.34 -9.30 5.27
CA TYR A 83 10.88 -9.27 5.15
C TYR A 83 10.19 -9.37 6.51
N THR A 84 10.60 -10.32 7.33
CA THR A 84 10.04 -10.53 8.67
C THR A 84 10.26 -9.31 9.56
N PHE A 85 11.45 -8.72 9.50
CA PHE A 85 11.79 -7.52 10.27
C PHE A 85 10.94 -6.32 9.82
N GLU A 86 10.79 -6.12 8.53
CA GLU A 86 10.00 -5.00 8.00
C GLU A 86 8.52 -5.14 8.31
N LYS A 87 7.96 -6.35 8.17
CA LYS A 87 6.59 -6.66 8.61
C LYS A 87 6.37 -6.41 10.11
N PHE A 88 7.33 -6.77 10.94
CA PHE A 88 7.26 -6.49 12.37
C PHE A 88 7.29 -4.98 12.66
N LYS A 89 8.17 -4.25 12.00
CA LYS A 89 8.32 -2.80 12.15
C LYS A 89 7.03 -2.05 11.77
N ASP A 90 6.36 -2.50 10.73
CA ASP A 90 5.10 -1.90 10.26
C ASP A 90 3.86 -2.40 11.07
N GLY A 91 4.07 -3.22 12.10
CA GLY A 91 2.99 -3.77 12.93
C GLY A 91 2.15 -4.87 12.23
N HIS A 92 2.59 -5.32 11.06
CA HIS A 92 1.91 -6.35 10.25
C HIS A 92 2.31 -7.76 10.69
N THR A 93 2.10 -8.08 11.95
CA THR A 93 2.45 -9.39 12.52
C THR A 93 1.21 -10.27 12.69
N GLY A 94 1.34 -11.55 12.32
CA GLY A 94 0.34 -12.59 12.58
C GLY A 94 -0.40 -13.08 11.34
N ARG A 95 -1.07 -14.23 11.52
CA ARG A 95 -2.00 -14.79 10.52
C ARG A 95 -3.26 -13.92 10.47
N ASN A 96 -3.77 -13.66 9.30
CA ASN A 96 -5.01 -12.90 9.09
C ASN A 96 -4.96 -11.43 9.55
N PHE A 97 -3.78 -10.82 9.52
CA PHE A 97 -3.70 -9.37 9.69
C PHE A 97 -4.62 -8.68 8.66
N VAL A 98 -5.57 -7.92 9.16
CA VAL A 98 -6.41 -7.02 8.36
C VAL A 98 -5.95 -5.61 8.68
N ALA A 99 -5.40 -4.92 7.69
CA ALA A 99 -5.04 -3.52 7.87
C ALA A 99 -6.31 -2.73 8.19
N GLU A 100 -6.32 -2.01 9.32
CA GLU A 100 -7.40 -1.07 9.60
C GLU A 100 -7.33 0.06 8.56
N GLU A 101 -8.46 0.33 7.93
CA GLU A 101 -8.55 1.49 7.06
C GLU A 101 -8.34 2.76 7.89
N PRO A 102 -7.50 3.70 7.42
CA PRO A 102 -7.26 4.94 8.15
C PRO A 102 -8.59 5.69 8.28
N LYS A 103 -9.09 5.79 9.51
CA LYS A 103 -10.28 6.58 9.83
C LYS A 103 -9.89 8.04 9.88
N PHE A 104 -10.04 8.74 8.79
CA PHE A 104 -9.90 10.20 8.77
C PHE A 104 -11.08 10.81 9.54
N LYS A 105 -10.83 11.31 10.74
CA LYS A 105 -11.77 12.18 11.44
C LYS A 105 -11.67 13.56 10.81
N PHE A 106 -12.60 13.89 9.93
CA PHE A 106 -12.73 15.23 9.43
C PHE A 106 -13.39 16.07 10.53
N GLU A 107 -12.59 16.78 11.31
CA GLU A 107 -13.13 17.83 12.17
C GLU A 107 -13.39 19.05 11.27
N PRO A 108 -14.65 19.45 11.10
CA PRO A 108 -14.93 20.66 10.33
C PRO A 108 -14.22 21.83 11.00
N PRO A 109 -13.65 22.76 10.23
CA PRO A 109 -12.96 23.90 10.80
C PRO A 109 -13.90 24.64 11.74
N LYS A 110 -13.50 24.78 13.01
CA LYS A 110 -14.23 25.59 13.97
C LYS A 110 -14.13 27.03 13.50
N PHE A 111 -15.16 27.53 12.85
CA PHE A 111 -15.25 28.96 12.54
C PHE A 111 -15.18 29.72 13.86
N LYS A 112 -14.27 30.66 13.95
CA LYS A 112 -14.25 31.62 15.05
C LYS A 112 -15.63 32.28 15.11
N PRO A 113 -16.19 32.51 16.31
CA PRO A 113 -17.46 33.20 16.43
C PRO A 113 -17.40 34.50 15.62
N LYS A 114 -18.50 34.86 14.99
CA LYS A 114 -18.62 36.10 14.23
C LYS A 114 -17.95 37.22 15.01
N LEU A 115 -16.91 37.81 14.41
CA LEU A 115 -16.33 39.03 14.96
C LEU A 115 -17.43 40.07 14.91
N ASP A 116 -17.83 40.56 16.08
CA ASP A 116 -18.77 41.67 16.21
C ASP A 116 -18.02 42.93 15.84
N LEU A 117 -17.94 43.19 14.54
CA LEU A 117 -17.27 44.36 14.01
C LEU A 117 -18.27 45.53 14.09
N PRO A 118 -17.84 46.67 14.65
CA PRO A 118 -18.69 47.86 14.65
C PRO A 118 -19.02 48.23 13.21
N LYS A 119 -20.29 48.61 12.98
CA LYS A 119 -20.72 49.07 11.65
C LYS A 119 -19.91 50.25 11.20
N ALA A 120 -19.61 50.34 9.91
CA ALA A 120 -18.86 51.48 9.36
C ALA A 120 -19.50 52.85 9.67
N SER A 121 -20.82 52.88 9.84
CA SER A 121 -21.58 54.06 10.26
C SER A 121 -21.31 54.50 11.70
N GLU A 122 -20.78 53.65 12.56
CA GLU A 122 -20.43 53.92 13.96
C GLU A 122 -18.99 54.38 14.14
N ASN A 123 -18.14 54.14 13.15
CA ASN A 123 -16.73 54.51 13.19
C ASN A 123 -16.51 55.80 12.33
N GLN A 124 -16.14 56.87 12.96
CA GLN A 124 -15.95 58.17 12.36
C GLN A 124 -14.91 58.20 11.23
N ILE A 125 -13.82 57.42 11.38
CA ILE A 125 -12.75 57.32 10.39
C ILE A 125 -13.26 56.57 9.15
N ALA A 126 -13.99 55.47 9.36
CA ALA A 126 -14.58 54.67 8.28
C ALA A 126 -15.63 55.48 7.51
N LYS A 127 -16.42 56.29 8.22
CA LYS A 127 -17.44 57.18 7.62
C LYS A 127 -16.77 58.23 6.72
N GLN A 128 -15.75 58.92 7.18
CA GLN A 128 -15.01 59.88 6.37
C GLN A 128 -14.33 59.25 5.14
N TYR A 129 -13.85 58.01 5.27
CA TYR A 129 -13.28 57.30 4.15
C TYR A 129 -14.30 56.93 3.08
N LEU A 130 -15.52 56.54 3.48
CA LEU A 130 -16.60 56.19 2.58
C LEU A 130 -17.18 57.44 1.88
N GLU A 131 -17.38 58.54 2.62
CA GLU A 131 -17.80 59.85 2.08
C GLU A 131 -16.81 60.37 1.03
N LYS A 132 -15.49 60.24 1.28
CA LYS A 132 -14.44 60.67 0.35
C LYS A 132 -14.47 59.89 -0.96
N ARG A 133 -15.10 58.69 -0.99
CA ARG A 133 -15.25 57.83 -2.15
C ARG A 133 -16.68 57.84 -2.74
N ASN A 134 -17.54 58.71 -2.27
CA ASN A 134 -18.95 58.79 -2.67
C ASN A 134 -19.70 57.42 -2.50
N ILE A 135 -19.34 56.65 -1.47
CA ILE A 135 -20.04 55.40 -1.13
C ILE A 135 -20.91 55.70 0.09
N ASN A 136 -22.24 55.53 -0.07
CA ASN A 136 -23.16 55.66 1.07
C ASN A 136 -22.88 54.52 2.08
N PRO A 137 -22.71 54.79 3.34
CA PRO A 137 -22.46 53.79 4.37
C PRO A 137 -23.69 52.93 4.68
#